data_099833dac9bf98ef58c020f3e847f7d8
#
_entry.id   099833dac9bf98ef58c020f3e847f7d8
#
_cell.length_a   1.000
_cell.length_b   1.000
_cell.length_c   1.000
_cell.angle_alpha   90.00
_cell.angle_beta   90.00
_cell.angle_gamma   90.00
#
_symmetry.space_group_name_H-M   'P 1'
#
loop_
_entity.id
_entity.type
_entity.pdbx_description
1 polymer ?
#
loop_
_entity_poly.entity_id
_entity_poly.type
_entity_poly.pdbx_seq_one_letter_code
_entity_poly.pdbx_strand_id
1 'polypeptide(L)'
;MNKLSSIEVRNKARNGENFTTSGLAQGYVQTNVVIIPKKDAFDFMLYCQRNPKPCPLIEVFDPGDYESNFATKSDIRKDIPEYKIFKDGKFSSNSTDITEFWRDDFVTFLLGCSFTFENELMKNGLDLPYFKQGKNVPMFITSIDTEKSGKFSGKMVVTQRWIPREKLVRSIQITSRFPNQHGTPIQVGNSSEIGIVDPYKPDFGDPWIPENEELIPVYWACGVTPQIAIQEAKLEIMITHSPGKMFLTDLRDEDMAVI
;
A
#
# COMPACT_ATOMS: atom_id res chain seq x y z
N MET A 1 22.95 -5.26 13.07
CA MET A 1 21.92 -4.27 13.38
C MET A 1 20.72 -5.02 13.95
N ASN A 2 20.27 -4.69 15.17
CA ASN A 2 19.03 -5.26 15.70
C ASN A 2 17.87 -4.84 14.80
N LYS A 3 17.14 -5.82 14.26
CA LYS A 3 15.94 -5.53 13.47
C LYS A 3 14.86 -5.06 14.44
N LEU A 4 14.31 -3.87 14.21
CA LEU A 4 13.17 -3.36 14.99
C LEU A 4 11.97 -4.32 14.83
N SER A 5 11.24 -4.53 15.92
CA SER A 5 9.93 -5.20 15.90
C SER A 5 8.83 -4.23 15.42
N SER A 6 7.66 -4.77 15.06
CA SER A 6 6.47 -3.97 14.72
C SER A 6 6.09 -2.99 15.84
N ILE A 7 6.11 -3.47 17.10
CA ILE A 7 5.81 -2.65 18.29
C ILE A 7 6.80 -1.49 18.45
N GLU A 8 8.10 -1.74 18.27
CA GLU A 8 9.11 -0.68 18.37
C GLU A 8 8.90 0.39 17.30
N VAL A 9 8.54 0.01 16.07
CA VAL A 9 8.25 0.97 15.00
C VAL A 9 6.97 1.75 15.30
N ARG A 10 5.89 1.11 15.78
CA ARG A 10 4.67 1.81 16.22
C ARG A 10 4.97 2.80 17.36
N ASN A 11 5.78 2.40 18.33
CA ASN A 11 6.15 3.29 19.44
C ASN A 11 6.95 4.52 18.97
N LYS A 12 7.83 4.38 17.98
CA LYS A 12 8.53 5.52 17.36
C LYS A 12 7.54 6.51 16.73
N ALA A 13 6.56 6.00 15.97
CA ALA A 13 5.50 6.82 15.38
C ALA A 13 4.66 7.51 16.46
N ARG A 14 4.24 6.78 17.51
CA ARG A 14 3.47 7.28 18.64
C ARG A 14 4.19 8.40 19.40
N ASN A 15 5.53 8.40 19.39
CA ASN A 15 6.35 9.47 19.94
C ASN A 15 6.47 10.69 19.00
N GLY A 16 5.76 10.71 17.87
CA GLY A 16 5.76 11.81 16.92
C GLY A 16 6.94 11.80 15.93
N GLU A 17 7.72 10.72 15.87
CA GLU A 17 8.81 10.62 14.91
C GLU A 17 8.24 10.43 13.49
N ASN A 18 8.76 11.23 12.54
CA ASN A 18 8.37 11.15 11.12
C ASN A 18 9.48 10.44 10.34
N PHE A 19 9.19 9.25 9.81
CA PHE A 19 10.14 8.39 9.09
C PHE A 19 9.43 7.52 8.05
N THR A 20 10.19 6.94 7.12
CA THR A 20 9.68 5.90 6.22
C THR A 20 9.69 4.53 6.91
N THR A 21 8.64 3.73 6.70
CA THR A 21 8.56 2.37 7.23
C THR A 21 9.15 1.32 6.27
N SER A 22 9.46 1.72 5.05
CA SER A 22 10.10 0.86 4.05
C SER A 22 11.39 0.26 4.59
N GLY A 23 11.50 -1.07 4.56
CA GLY A 23 12.67 -1.80 5.08
C GLY A 23 12.76 -1.91 6.61
N LEU A 24 11.86 -1.29 7.37
CA LEU A 24 11.78 -1.46 8.82
C LEU A 24 10.95 -2.69 9.18
N ALA A 25 11.19 -3.26 10.37
CA ALA A 25 10.49 -4.43 10.91
C ALA A 25 10.29 -5.54 9.86
N GLN A 26 11.36 -5.91 9.16
CA GLN A 26 11.33 -6.94 8.12
C GLN A 26 10.73 -8.25 8.64
N GLY A 27 9.78 -8.81 7.88
CA GLY A 27 9.04 -10.01 8.23
C GLY A 27 7.72 -9.73 8.96
N TYR A 28 7.34 -8.46 9.14
CA TYR A 28 6.02 -8.07 9.61
C TYR A 28 5.21 -7.40 8.50
N VAL A 29 3.91 -7.71 8.46
CA VAL A 29 2.99 -7.15 7.46
C VAL A 29 2.79 -5.67 7.69
N GLN A 30 3.04 -4.88 6.65
CA GLN A 30 2.74 -3.45 6.60
C GLN A 30 1.46 -3.23 5.80
N THR A 31 0.59 -2.35 6.27
CA THR A 31 -0.72 -2.10 5.65
C THR A 31 -0.88 -0.65 5.20
N ASN A 32 -1.56 -0.49 4.07
CA ASN A 32 -2.15 0.80 3.70
C ASN A 32 -3.34 1.07 4.63
N VAL A 33 -3.57 2.33 4.97
CA VAL A 33 -4.66 2.73 5.87
C VAL A 33 -5.58 3.72 5.20
N VAL A 34 -6.87 3.48 5.31
CA VAL A 34 -7.95 4.36 4.92
C VAL A 34 -8.93 4.48 6.07
N ILE A 35 -9.28 5.72 6.47
CA ILE A 35 -10.22 6.04 7.52
C ILE A 35 -11.28 6.98 6.92
N ILE A 36 -12.55 6.56 6.97
CA ILE A 36 -13.68 7.28 6.36
C ILE A 36 -14.93 7.19 7.24
N PRO A 37 -15.89 8.11 7.09
CA PRO A 37 -17.16 8.04 7.80
C PRO A 37 -17.96 6.75 7.48
N LYS A 38 -18.65 6.21 8.46
CA LYS A 38 -19.51 5.01 8.37
C LYS A 38 -20.50 5.07 7.22
N LYS A 39 -21.05 6.26 6.93
CA LYS A 39 -22.01 6.45 5.82
C LYS A 39 -21.46 6.06 4.45
N ASP A 40 -20.12 6.09 4.28
CA ASP A 40 -19.43 5.76 3.04
C ASP A 40 -18.72 4.39 3.09
N ALA A 41 -18.64 3.78 4.28
CA ALA A 41 -17.82 2.59 4.53
C ALA A 41 -18.34 1.33 3.81
N PHE A 42 -19.66 1.13 3.71
CA PHE A 42 -20.21 -0.03 3.02
C PHE A 42 -19.88 -0.02 1.53
N ASP A 43 -20.08 1.12 0.87
CA ASP A 43 -19.75 1.26 -0.56
C ASP A 43 -18.24 1.09 -0.81
N PHE A 44 -17.39 1.57 0.10
CA PHE A 44 -15.95 1.39 -0.01
C PHE A 44 -15.53 -0.08 0.23
N MET A 45 -16.12 -0.75 1.21
CA MET A 45 -15.89 -2.18 1.43
C MET A 45 -16.27 -3.00 0.18
N LEU A 46 -17.41 -2.69 -0.43
CA LEU A 46 -17.87 -3.34 -1.66
C LEU A 46 -16.94 -2.99 -2.85
N TYR A 47 -16.42 -1.77 -2.90
CA TYR A 47 -15.38 -1.39 -3.88
C TYR A 47 -14.13 -2.25 -3.71
N CYS A 48 -13.62 -2.43 -2.50
CA CYS A 48 -12.48 -3.29 -2.23
C CYS A 48 -12.76 -4.75 -2.61
N GLN A 49 -13.95 -5.27 -2.27
CA GLN A 49 -14.37 -6.63 -2.62
C GLN A 49 -14.46 -6.87 -4.14
N ARG A 50 -14.88 -5.86 -4.92
CA ARG A 50 -14.92 -5.92 -6.38
C ARG A 50 -13.54 -5.77 -7.02
N ASN A 51 -12.61 -5.15 -6.32
CA ASN A 51 -11.26 -4.88 -6.77
C ASN A 51 -10.20 -5.49 -5.83
N PRO A 52 -10.24 -6.81 -5.55
CA PRO A 52 -9.44 -7.41 -4.49
C PRO A 52 -7.93 -7.31 -4.76
N LYS A 53 -7.53 -7.23 -6.03
CA LYS A 53 -6.13 -7.17 -6.40
C LYS A 53 -5.46 -5.83 -6.05
N PRO A 54 -6.00 -4.65 -6.42
CA PRO A 54 -5.45 -3.36 -5.97
C PRO A 54 -5.87 -2.97 -4.54
N CYS A 55 -6.96 -3.55 -4.01
CA CYS A 55 -7.54 -3.20 -2.71
C CYS A 55 -7.69 -4.43 -1.80
N PRO A 56 -6.63 -5.21 -1.53
CA PRO A 56 -6.74 -6.43 -0.74
C PRO A 56 -7.00 -6.10 0.74
N LEU A 57 -8.22 -6.38 1.21
CA LEU A 57 -8.63 -6.14 2.60
C LEU A 57 -7.91 -7.10 3.55
N ILE A 58 -7.31 -6.55 4.61
CA ILE A 58 -6.72 -7.28 5.73
C ILE A 58 -7.65 -7.20 6.95
N GLU A 59 -8.14 -6.00 7.26
CA GLU A 59 -9.02 -5.77 8.40
C GLU A 59 -9.93 -4.56 8.14
N VAL A 60 -11.13 -4.60 8.70
CA VAL A 60 -12.05 -3.47 8.78
C VAL A 60 -12.46 -3.32 10.24
N PHE A 61 -12.30 -2.14 10.82
CA PHE A 61 -12.63 -1.86 12.21
C PHE A 61 -14.11 -1.56 12.35
N ASP A 62 -14.67 -1.86 13.52
CA ASP A 62 -15.97 -1.33 13.87
C ASP A 62 -15.94 0.21 13.98
N PRO A 63 -17.09 0.90 13.78
CA PRO A 63 -17.12 2.36 13.83
C PRO A 63 -16.63 2.90 15.18
N GLY A 64 -15.68 3.83 15.15
CA GLY A 64 -15.09 4.45 16.33
C GLY A 64 -13.90 3.70 16.93
N ASP A 65 -13.72 2.43 16.58
CA ASP A 65 -12.59 1.63 17.06
C ASP A 65 -11.26 2.14 16.47
N TYR A 66 -10.23 2.08 17.28
CA TYR A 66 -8.89 2.54 16.94
C TYR A 66 -7.78 1.52 17.25
N GLU A 67 -8.11 0.34 17.79
CA GLU A 67 -7.17 -0.77 18.05
C GLU A 67 -7.38 -1.87 17.01
N SER A 68 -6.29 -2.33 16.39
CA SER A 68 -6.32 -3.45 15.43
C SER A 68 -6.28 -4.80 16.17
N ASN A 69 -7.07 -5.77 15.71
CA ASN A 69 -6.96 -7.15 16.18
C ASN A 69 -5.63 -7.81 15.79
N PHE A 70 -4.94 -7.28 14.80
CA PHE A 70 -3.65 -7.78 14.31
C PHE A 70 -2.44 -6.98 14.82
N ALA A 71 -2.64 -6.07 15.78
CA ALA A 71 -1.56 -5.26 16.33
C ALA A 71 -1.82 -4.96 17.82
N THR A 72 -1.21 -5.74 18.69
CA THR A 72 -1.43 -5.66 20.13
C THR A 72 -1.15 -4.28 20.69
N LYS A 73 -2.13 -3.72 21.44
CA LYS A 73 -2.06 -2.38 22.05
C LYS A 73 -1.77 -1.28 21.03
N SER A 74 -2.23 -1.46 19.80
CA SER A 74 -2.11 -0.41 18.78
C SER A 74 -3.09 0.74 19.03
N ASP A 75 -2.75 1.88 18.47
CA ASP A 75 -3.63 3.03 18.36
C ASP A 75 -3.47 3.62 16.96
N ILE A 76 -4.40 3.30 16.06
CA ILE A 76 -4.34 3.71 14.66
C ILE A 76 -4.29 5.25 14.49
N ARG A 77 -4.60 6.01 15.53
CA ARG A 77 -4.58 7.47 15.53
C ARG A 77 -3.17 8.06 15.68
N LYS A 78 -2.19 7.23 16.13
CA LYS A 78 -0.83 7.67 16.53
C LYS A 78 0.28 6.74 16.03
N ASP A 79 -0.04 5.51 15.62
CA ASP A 79 0.94 4.46 15.32
C ASP A 79 1.42 4.47 13.87
N ILE A 80 1.12 5.55 13.12
CA ILE A 80 1.56 5.79 11.75
C ILE A 80 2.46 7.03 11.75
N PRO A 81 3.66 6.98 11.12
CA PRO A 81 4.60 8.10 11.18
C PRO A 81 4.07 9.43 10.62
N GLU A 82 3.13 9.37 9.67
CA GLU A 82 2.45 10.56 9.15
C GLU A 82 1.16 10.17 8.42
N TYR A 83 0.12 10.92 8.68
CA TYR A 83 -1.18 10.86 8.02
C TYR A 83 -1.35 11.98 7.01
N LYS A 84 -2.18 11.73 5.99
CA LYS A 84 -2.74 12.76 5.10
C LYS A 84 -4.23 12.90 5.37
N ILE A 85 -4.66 14.13 5.61
CA ILE A 85 -6.05 14.49 5.86
C ILE A 85 -6.58 15.19 4.61
N PHE A 86 -7.73 14.73 4.14
CA PHE A 86 -8.44 15.29 3.00
C PHE A 86 -9.84 15.73 3.43
N LYS A 87 -10.30 16.86 2.90
CA LYS A 87 -11.66 17.39 3.09
C LYS A 87 -12.25 17.68 1.72
N ASP A 88 -13.48 17.22 1.47
CA ASP A 88 -14.19 17.38 0.19
C ASP A 88 -13.33 16.96 -1.02
N GLY A 89 -12.59 15.85 -0.87
CA GLY A 89 -11.69 15.30 -1.88
C GLY A 89 -10.37 16.04 -2.06
N LYS A 90 -10.12 17.12 -1.31
CA LYS A 90 -8.90 17.93 -1.42
C LYS A 90 -7.97 17.69 -0.24
N PHE A 91 -6.66 17.64 -0.52
CA PHE A 91 -5.65 17.62 0.53
C PHE A 91 -5.79 18.82 1.45
N SER A 92 -5.82 18.59 2.76
CA SER A 92 -5.96 19.63 3.79
C SER A 92 -4.67 19.80 4.58
N SER A 93 -4.15 18.72 5.17
CA SER A 93 -2.94 18.79 6.01
C SER A 93 -2.30 17.42 6.19
N ASN A 94 -1.05 17.40 6.66
CA ASN A 94 -0.42 16.22 7.27
C ASN A 94 -0.51 16.32 8.80
N SER A 95 -0.46 15.17 9.47
CA SER A 95 -0.34 15.09 10.93
C SER A 95 0.40 13.81 11.33
N THR A 96 1.06 13.82 12.49
CA THR A 96 1.62 12.61 13.15
C THR A 96 0.67 12.05 14.22
N ASP A 97 -0.37 12.79 14.56
CA ASP A 97 -1.41 12.41 15.51
C ASP A 97 -2.76 12.92 15.00
N ILE A 98 -3.73 12.03 14.83
CA ILE A 98 -5.07 12.38 14.34
C ILE A 98 -6.15 12.30 15.42
N THR A 99 -5.77 12.25 16.69
CA THR A 99 -6.73 12.14 17.81
C THR A 99 -7.74 13.27 17.84
N GLU A 100 -7.32 14.50 17.50
CA GLU A 100 -8.22 15.66 17.43
C GLU A 100 -9.22 15.62 16.27
N PHE A 101 -8.92 14.84 15.22
CA PHE A 101 -9.79 14.63 14.06
C PHE A 101 -10.69 13.40 14.23
N TRP A 102 -10.48 12.59 15.29
CA TRP A 102 -11.15 11.32 15.45
C TRP A 102 -12.65 11.49 15.71
N ARG A 103 -13.44 10.61 15.08
CA ARG A 103 -14.90 10.61 15.19
C ARG A 103 -15.39 9.19 15.51
N ASP A 104 -16.42 9.08 16.31
CA ASP A 104 -17.05 7.79 16.69
C ASP A 104 -17.72 7.07 15.49
N ASP A 105 -17.93 7.78 14.38
CA ASP A 105 -18.43 7.22 13.14
C ASP A 105 -17.35 6.86 12.11
N PHE A 106 -16.07 6.96 12.45
CA PHE A 106 -15.01 6.54 11.54
C PHE A 106 -14.87 5.03 11.48
N VAL A 107 -14.72 4.52 10.26
CA VAL A 107 -14.37 3.13 9.96
C VAL A 107 -12.98 3.10 9.34
N THR A 108 -12.10 2.31 9.95
CA THR A 108 -10.73 2.11 9.48
C THR A 108 -10.64 0.85 8.62
N PHE A 109 -9.96 0.96 7.50
CA PHE A 109 -9.64 -0.16 6.59
C PHE A 109 -8.13 -0.33 6.55
N LEU A 110 -7.65 -1.54 6.85
CA LEU A 110 -6.29 -1.96 6.61
C LEU A 110 -6.24 -2.76 5.32
N LEU A 111 -5.40 -2.33 4.38
CA LEU A 111 -5.24 -2.93 3.07
C LEU A 111 -3.81 -3.44 2.91
N GLY A 112 -3.63 -4.60 2.28
CA GLY A 112 -2.32 -5.17 2.02
C GLY A 112 -1.43 -4.28 1.17
N CYS A 113 -0.13 -4.47 1.34
CA CYS A 113 0.91 -3.72 0.64
C CYS A 113 1.96 -4.66 0.04
N SER A 114 2.49 -4.27 -1.11
CA SER A 114 3.55 -5.01 -1.81
C SER A 114 4.86 -5.13 -1.03
N PHE A 115 5.07 -4.31 0.01
CA PHE A 115 6.25 -4.41 0.87
C PHE A 115 6.39 -5.78 1.53
N THR A 116 5.27 -6.46 1.80
CA THR A 116 5.26 -7.83 2.34
C THR A 116 5.95 -8.82 1.38
N PHE A 117 5.57 -8.86 0.10
CA PHE A 117 6.21 -9.81 -0.83
C PHE A 117 7.62 -9.38 -1.27
N GLU A 118 7.99 -8.11 -1.12
CA GLU A 118 9.34 -7.64 -1.44
C GLU A 118 10.41 -8.33 -0.60
N ASN A 119 10.12 -8.56 0.68
CA ASN A 119 11.01 -9.33 1.56
C ASN A 119 11.26 -10.74 1.00
N GLU A 120 10.20 -11.41 0.49
CA GLU A 120 10.32 -12.74 -0.09
C GLU A 120 11.07 -12.72 -1.44
N LEU A 121 10.86 -11.71 -2.27
CA LEU A 121 11.65 -11.51 -3.48
C LEU A 121 13.16 -11.40 -3.15
N MET A 122 13.51 -10.55 -2.17
CA MET A 122 14.90 -10.36 -1.74
C MET A 122 15.52 -11.62 -1.12
N LYS A 123 14.79 -12.36 -0.29
CA LYS A 123 15.22 -13.66 0.26
C LYS A 123 15.53 -14.68 -0.83
N ASN A 124 14.86 -14.59 -1.98
CA ASN A 124 15.07 -15.44 -3.14
C ASN A 124 16.05 -14.84 -4.17
N GLY A 125 16.85 -13.86 -3.76
CA GLY A 125 17.94 -13.29 -4.57
C GLY A 125 17.48 -12.36 -5.69
N LEU A 126 16.24 -11.83 -5.62
CA LEU A 126 15.82 -10.73 -6.48
C LEU A 126 16.18 -9.41 -5.81
N ASP A 127 17.16 -8.72 -6.37
CA ASP A 127 17.59 -7.42 -5.90
C ASP A 127 16.56 -6.35 -6.26
N LEU A 128 16.26 -5.46 -5.33
CA LEU A 128 15.36 -4.32 -5.52
C LEU A 128 16.18 -3.04 -5.34
N PRO A 129 16.81 -2.51 -6.41
CA PRO A 129 17.83 -1.47 -6.31
C PRO A 129 17.34 -0.17 -5.67
N TYR A 130 16.07 0.21 -5.90
CA TYR A 130 15.49 1.42 -5.29
C TYR A 130 15.54 1.38 -3.75
N PHE A 131 15.44 0.22 -3.14
CA PHE A 131 15.58 0.04 -1.69
C PHE A 131 16.95 0.50 -1.18
N LYS A 132 18.02 0.06 -1.87
CA LYS A 132 19.41 0.42 -1.51
C LYS A 132 19.70 1.89 -1.71
N GLN A 133 18.97 2.55 -2.62
CA GLN A 133 19.13 3.96 -2.95
C GLN A 133 18.25 4.88 -2.09
N GLY A 134 17.46 4.36 -1.15
CA GLY A 134 16.51 5.14 -0.34
C GLY A 134 15.39 5.77 -1.17
N LYS A 135 15.11 5.22 -2.35
CA LYS A 135 14.05 5.66 -3.26
C LYS A 135 12.75 4.92 -2.99
N ASN A 136 11.64 5.58 -3.31
CA ASN A 136 10.33 4.95 -3.30
C ASN A 136 10.06 4.24 -4.64
N VAL A 137 9.31 3.13 -4.60
CA VAL A 137 8.98 2.36 -5.80
C VAL A 137 8.24 3.23 -6.83
N PRO A 138 8.58 3.13 -8.14
CA PRO A 138 7.85 3.83 -9.20
C PRO A 138 6.40 3.35 -9.30
N MET A 139 5.44 4.28 -9.42
CA MET A 139 4.01 3.98 -9.52
C MET A 139 3.39 4.70 -10.71
N PHE A 140 2.50 4.01 -11.42
CA PHE A 140 1.89 4.50 -12.65
C PHE A 140 0.37 4.34 -12.62
N ILE A 141 -0.35 5.36 -13.09
CA ILE A 141 -1.79 5.28 -13.36
C ILE A 141 -1.96 4.58 -14.71
N THR A 142 -2.75 3.51 -14.73
CA THR A 142 -3.00 2.73 -15.94
C THR A 142 -4.27 3.18 -16.66
N SER A 143 -4.52 2.61 -17.87
CA SER A 143 -5.81 2.74 -18.55
C SER A 143 -6.89 1.80 -17.99
N ILE A 144 -6.55 0.87 -17.11
CA ILE A 144 -7.45 -0.14 -16.55
C ILE A 144 -8.43 0.51 -15.58
N ASP A 145 -9.73 0.42 -15.86
CA ASP A 145 -10.76 0.87 -14.93
C ASP A 145 -10.93 -0.12 -13.76
N THR A 146 -11.23 0.43 -12.59
CA THR A 146 -11.68 -0.38 -11.46
C THR A 146 -13.20 -0.58 -11.50
N GLU A 147 -13.68 -1.70 -10.93
CA GLU A 147 -15.10 -1.97 -10.78
C GLU A 147 -15.72 -0.99 -9.77
N LYS A 148 -16.69 -0.22 -10.24
CA LYS A 148 -17.35 0.85 -9.46
C LYS A 148 -18.20 0.30 -8.32
N SER A 149 -18.20 1.02 -7.17
CA SER A 149 -19.17 0.84 -6.10
C SER A 149 -19.60 2.19 -5.51
N GLY A 150 -20.89 2.48 -5.51
CA GLY A 150 -21.39 3.80 -5.09
C GLY A 150 -20.68 4.92 -5.83
N LYS A 151 -20.01 5.81 -5.10
CA LYS A 151 -19.21 6.91 -5.65
C LYS A 151 -17.72 6.57 -5.87
N PHE A 152 -17.29 5.36 -5.49
CA PHE A 152 -15.91 4.93 -5.64
C PHE A 152 -15.68 4.32 -7.02
N SER A 153 -14.75 4.89 -7.75
CA SER A 153 -14.29 4.41 -9.07
C SER A 153 -12.95 5.09 -9.39
N GLY A 154 -12.23 4.60 -10.37
CA GLY A 154 -10.99 5.22 -10.82
C GLY A 154 -10.16 4.28 -11.69
N LYS A 155 -8.96 4.70 -12.01
CA LYS A 155 -7.98 3.89 -12.72
C LYS A 155 -7.14 3.08 -11.72
N MET A 156 -6.79 1.86 -12.12
CA MET A 156 -5.84 1.06 -11.35
C MET A 156 -4.47 1.71 -11.39
N VAL A 157 -3.83 1.80 -10.23
CA VAL A 157 -2.41 2.15 -10.12
C VAL A 157 -1.59 0.88 -10.00
N VAL A 158 -0.42 0.88 -10.61
CA VAL A 158 0.54 -0.22 -10.52
C VAL A 158 1.89 0.28 -10.01
N THR A 159 2.62 -0.60 -9.33
CA THR A 159 4.03 -0.41 -9.00
C THR A 159 4.89 -1.14 -10.02
N GLN A 160 5.99 -0.54 -10.46
CA GLN A 160 6.92 -1.15 -11.39
C GLN A 160 8.16 -1.69 -10.65
N ARG A 161 8.59 -2.87 -11.08
CA ARG A 161 9.92 -3.42 -10.72
C ARG A 161 10.58 -3.99 -11.96
N TRP A 162 11.87 -3.73 -12.10
CA TRP A 162 12.66 -4.28 -13.19
C TRP A 162 13.29 -5.60 -12.75
N ILE A 163 12.88 -6.68 -13.38
CA ILE A 163 13.22 -8.05 -12.98
C ILE A 163 14.15 -8.68 -14.03
N PRO A 164 15.27 -9.30 -13.63
CA PRO A 164 16.11 -10.07 -14.55
C PRO A 164 15.29 -11.15 -15.27
N ARG A 165 15.50 -11.27 -16.58
CA ARG A 165 14.75 -12.20 -17.44
C ARG A 165 14.75 -13.63 -16.89
N GLU A 166 15.87 -14.11 -16.42
CA GLU A 166 16.02 -15.47 -15.88
C GLU A 166 15.29 -15.66 -14.53
N LYS A 167 14.96 -14.57 -13.82
CA LYS A 167 14.23 -14.60 -12.55
C LYS A 167 12.75 -14.27 -12.68
N LEU A 168 12.26 -13.96 -13.88
CA LEU A 168 10.89 -13.53 -14.11
C LEU A 168 9.86 -14.55 -13.63
N VAL A 169 9.98 -15.81 -14.04
CA VAL A 169 9.06 -16.89 -13.63
C VAL A 169 9.08 -17.05 -12.11
N ARG A 170 10.28 -17.02 -11.50
CA ARG A 170 10.41 -17.13 -10.06
C ARG A 170 9.76 -15.98 -9.31
N SER A 171 9.88 -14.74 -9.81
CA SER A 171 9.24 -13.58 -9.20
C SER A 171 7.71 -13.69 -9.21
N ILE A 172 7.13 -14.19 -10.31
CA ILE A 172 5.68 -14.43 -10.42
C ILE A 172 5.24 -15.52 -9.44
N GLN A 173 5.98 -16.64 -9.35
CA GLN A 173 5.68 -17.73 -8.42
C GLN A 173 5.72 -17.28 -6.96
N ILE A 174 6.69 -16.42 -6.59
CA ILE A 174 6.80 -15.88 -5.24
C ILE A 174 5.60 -14.99 -4.94
N THR A 175 5.35 -14.00 -5.79
CA THR A 175 4.29 -13.00 -5.52
C THR A 175 2.89 -13.58 -5.61
N SER A 176 2.67 -14.63 -6.43
CA SER A 176 1.37 -15.32 -6.50
C SER A 176 0.91 -15.93 -5.18
N ARG A 177 1.86 -16.22 -4.28
CA ARG A 177 1.56 -16.75 -2.94
C ARG A 177 1.00 -15.70 -1.97
N PHE A 178 0.98 -14.44 -2.35
CA PHE A 178 0.54 -13.32 -1.52
C PHE A 178 -0.67 -12.58 -2.11
N PRO A 179 -1.84 -13.25 -2.27
CA PRO A 179 -3.01 -12.64 -2.90
C PRO A 179 -3.52 -11.41 -2.12
N ASN A 180 -3.39 -11.42 -0.79
CA ASN A 180 -3.76 -10.29 0.08
C ASN A 180 -2.71 -9.17 0.12
N GLN A 181 -1.66 -9.25 -0.69
CA GLN A 181 -0.65 -8.21 -0.93
C GLN A 181 -0.45 -8.01 -2.44
N HIS A 182 -1.56 -7.93 -3.18
CA HIS A 182 -1.64 -7.73 -4.63
C HIS A 182 -1.33 -8.95 -5.52
N GLY A 183 -0.75 -10.03 -4.99
CA GLY A 183 -0.57 -11.31 -5.69
C GLY A 183 0.33 -11.22 -6.94
N THR A 184 -0.13 -11.86 -8.03
CA THR A 184 0.58 -11.88 -9.33
C THR A 184 0.63 -10.51 -9.99
N PRO A 185 1.60 -10.27 -10.90
CA PRO A 185 1.63 -9.05 -11.71
C PRO A 185 0.34 -8.82 -12.51
N ILE A 186 0.09 -7.58 -12.85
CA ILE A 186 -0.93 -7.13 -13.80
C ILE A 186 -0.39 -7.19 -15.22
N GLN A 187 0.88 -6.80 -15.41
CA GLN A 187 1.52 -6.73 -16.73
C GLN A 187 3.00 -7.08 -16.62
N VAL A 188 3.53 -7.68 -17.66
CA VAL A 188 4.95 -8.03 -17.84
C VAL A 188 5.42 -7.49 -19.20
N GLY A 189 6.51 -6.74 -19.21
CA GLY A 189 7.11 -6.19 -20.43
C GLY A 189 6.41 -4.94 -20.92
N ASN A 190 5.70 -5.02 -22.05
CA ASN A 190 5.15 -3.86 -22.73
C ASN A 190 4.14 -3.07 -21.89
N SER A 191 4.56 -1.91 -21.42
CA SER A 191 3.75 -1.03 -20.56
C SER A 191 2.59 -0.34 -21.31
N SER A 192 2.70 -0.18 -22.63
CA SER A 192 1.68 0.49 -23.43
C SER A 192 0.34 -0.27 -23.45
N GLU A 193 0.36 -1.60 -23.22
CA GLU A 193 -0.83 -2.44 -23.13
C GLU A 193 -1.73 -2.09 -21.92
N ILE A 194 -1.17 -1.46 -20.91
CA ILE A 194 -1.90 -0.93 -19.74
C ILE A 194 -1.92 0.60 -19.69
N GLY A 195 -1.65 1.25 -20.84
CA GLY A 195 -1.75 2.71 -21.00
C GLY A 195 -0.58 3.51 -20.45
N ILE A 196 0.52 2.89 -20.04
CA ILE A 196 1.73 3.58 -19.59
C ILE A 196 2.59 3.90 -20.80
N VAL A 197 2.66 5.18 -21.16
CA VAL A 197 3.37 5.66 -22.37
C VAL A 197 4.89 5.66 -22.18
N ASP A 198 5.35 6.10 -21.01
CA ASP A 198 6.78 6.20 -20.67
C ASP A 198 7.06 5.46 -19.36
N PRO A 199 7.68 4.25 -19.39
CA PRO A 199 7.96 3.47 -18.19
C PRO A 199 9.08 4.05 -17.30
N TYR A 200 9.70 5.15 -17.72
CA TYR A 200 10.75 5.85 -16.96
C TYR A 200 10.24 7.11 -16.26
N LYS A 201 8.98 7.49 -16.51
CA LYS A 201 8.36 8.69 -15.93
C LYS A 201 7.13 8.33 -15.09
N PRO A 202 7.33 7.91 -13.84
CA PRO A 202 6.22 7.53 -12.96
C PRO A 202 5.36 8.73 -12.57
N ASP A 203 4.06 8.45 -12.30
CA ASP A 203 3.12 9.44 -11.75
C ASP A 203 3.41 9.71 -10.27
N PHE A 204 3.91 8.68 -9.53
CA PHE A 204 4.28 8.77 -8.11
C PHE A 204 5.54 7.95 -7.84
N GLY A 205 6.20 8.25 -6.71
CA GLY A 205 7.46 7.61 -6.35
C GLY A 205 8.64 8.16 -7.17
N ASP A 206 9.74 7.43 -7.17
CA ASP A 206 10.98 7.87 -7.78
C ASP A 206 11.25 7.08 -9.07
N PRO A 207 11.68 7.75 -10.15
CA PRO A 207 12.04 7.05 -11.38
C PRO A 207 13.28 6.16 -11.15
N TRP A 208 13.26 4.98 -11.76
CA TRP A 208 14.41 4.11 -11.82
C TRP A 208 14.64 3.64 -13.25
N ILE A 209 15.86 3.84 -13.73
CA ILE A 209 16.29 3.48 -15.09
C ILE A 209 17.20 2.25 -14.95
N PRO A 210 16.92 1.13 -15.64
CA PRO A 210 17.75 -0.06 -15.60
C PRO A 210 19.11 0.23 -16.23
N GLU A 211 20.16 -0.38 -15.68
CA GLU A 211 21.53 -0.23 -16.15
C GLU A 211 21.83 -1.07 -17.41
N ASN A 212 20.94 -2.04 -17.71
CA ASN A 212 21.09 -2.93 -18.88
C ASN A 212 19.72 -3.39 -19.42
N GLU A 213 19.70 -3.91 -20.64
CA GLU A 213 18.50 -4.35 -21.37
C GLU A 213 18.01 -5.76 -20.96
N GLU A 214 18.71 -6.46 -20.08
CA GLU A 214 18.31 -7.80 -19.61
C GLU A 214 17.19 -7.76 -18.57
N LEU A 215 16.85 -6.57 -18.09
CA LEU A 215 15.79 -6.35 -17.13
C LEU A 215 14.44 -6.14 -17.83
N ILE A 216 13.42 -6.80 -17.32
CA ILE A 216 12.04 -6.70 -17.83
C ILE A 216 11.21 -5.90 -16.82
N PRO A 217 10.47 -4.86 -17.26
CA PRO A 217 9.55 -4.17 -16.39
C PRO A 217 8.36 -5.07 -16.08
N VAL A 218 8.04 -5.19 -14.80
CA VAL A 218 6.91 -5.96 -14.30
C VAL A 218 6.08 -5.07 -13.39
N TYR A 219 4.75 -5.13 -13.54
CA TYR A 219 3.81 -4.21 -12.92
C TYR A 219 2.85 -4.97 -12.01
N TRP A 220 2.84 -4.62 -10.73
CA TRP A 220 1.90 -5.15 -9.74
C TRP A 220 0.87 -4.09 -9.36
N ALA A 221 -0.35 -4.51 -9.04
CA ALA A 221 -1.35 -3.61 -8.48
C ALA A 221 -0.81 -2.90 -7.22
N CYS A 222 -1.33 -1.70 -6.94
CA CYS A 222 -0.84 -0.82 -5.89
C CYS A 222 -1.95 -0.29 -4.99
N GLY A 223 -1.66 -0.21 -3.69
CA GLY A 223 -2.54 0.37 -2.68
C GLY A 223 -2.78 1.88 -2.81
N VAL A 224 -2.16 2.56 -3.77
CA VAL A 224 -2.53 3.93 -4.17
C VAL A 224 -3.86 3.96 -4.94
N THR A 225 -4.26 2.86 -5.59
CA THR A 225 -5.55 2.74 -6.30
C THR A 225 -6.74 3.16 -5.43
N PRO A 226 -6.96 2.57 -4.23
CA PRO A 226 -8.05 2.99 -3.36
C PRO A 226 -7.95 4.45 -2.91
N GLN A 227 -6.74 4.98 -2.74
CA GLN A 227 -6.56 6.39 -2.36
C GLN A 227 -7.07 7.34 -3.46
N ILE A 228 -6.78 7.03 -4.74
CA ILE A 228 -7.30 7.80 -5.89
C ILE A 228 -8.82 7.69 -5.93
N ALA A 229 -9.37 6.48 -5.83
CA ALA A 229 -10.82 6.28 -5.88
C ALA A 229 -11.58 7.06 -4.79
N ILE A 230 -10.98 7.19 -3.60
CA ILE A 230 -11.58 7.95 -2.49
C ILE A 230 -11.46 9.46 -2.73
N GLN A 231 -10.34 9.94 -3.27
CA GLN A 231 -10.19 11.35 -3.64
C GLN A 231 -11.23 11.76 -4.69
N GLU A 232 -11.43 10.94 -5.72
CA GLU A 232 -12.45 11.16 -6.76
C GLU A 232 -13.87 11.11 -6.19
N ALA A 233 -14.12 10.30 -5.14
CA ALA A 233 -15.41 10.23 -4.45
C ALA A 233 -15.77 11.50 -3.67
N LYS A 234 -14.83 12.42 -3.44
CA LYS A 234 -14.98 13.72 -2.77
C LYS A 234 -15.69 13.60 -1.43
N LEU A 235 -15.21 12.68 -0.58
CA LEU A 235 -15.76 12.51 0.76
C LEU A 235 -15.60 13.78 1.58
N GLU A 236 -16.56 14.05 2.49
CA GLU A 236 -16.50 15.15 3.47
C GLU A 236 -15.15 15.16 4.20
N ILE A 237 -14.73 14.01 4.67
CA ILE A 237 -13.42 13.81 5.29
C ILE A 237 -12.90 12.41 4.96
N MET A 238 -11.60 12.32 4.75
CA MET A 238 -10.85 11.08 4.61
C MET A 238 -9.48 11.26 5.24
N ILE A 239 -8.99 10.24 5.91
CA ILE A 239 -7.62 10.20 6.42
C ILE A 239 -6.94 8.94 5.86
N THR A 240 -5.71 9.09 5.40
CA THR A 240 -4.86 7.99 4.93
C THR A 240 -3.48 8.09 5.57
N HIS A 241 -2.69 7.02 5.50
CA HIS A 241 -1.25 7.13 5.74
C HIS A 241 -0.59 7.94 4.61
N SER A 242 0.54 8.59 4.90
CA SER A 242 1.40 9.19 3.86
C SER A 242 2.18 8.09 3.11
N PRO A 243 2.49 8.28 1.82
CA PRO A 243 3.25 7.30 1.03
C PRO A 243 4.56 6.87 1.72
N GLY A 244 4.78 5.55 1.80
CA GLY A 244 5.95 4.98 2.45
C GLY A 244 5.93 4.99 3.99
N LYS A 245 4.84 5.41 4.63
CA LYS A 245 4.67 5.50 6.10
C LYS A 245 3.50 4.65 6.55
N MET A 246 3.68 3.34 6.45
CA MET A 246 2.64 2.34 6.63
C MET A 246 2.32 2.08 8.11
N PHE A 247 1.13 1.52 8.39
CA PHE A 247 0.85 0.91 9.68
C PHE A 247 1.44 -0.50 9.73
N LEU A 248 2.12 -0.84 10.83
CA LEU A 248 2.72 -2.16 11.04
C LEU A 248 1.84 -3.01 11.94
N THR A 249 1.49 -4.20 11.45
CA THR A 249 0.79 -5.23 12.24
C THR A 249 1.79 -6.15 12.94
N ASP A 250 1.30 -7.04 13.80
CA ASP A 250 2.09 -8.12 14.40
C ASP A 250 2.01 -9.42 13.58
N LEU A 251 1.22 -9.43 12.46
CA LEU A 251 1.19 -10.53 11.50
C LEU A 251 2.56 -10.70 10.83
N ARG A 252 2.92 -11.94 10.57
CA ARG A 252 4.16 -12.27 9.86
C ARG A 252 3.90 -12.33 8.36
N ASP A 253 4.87 -11.90 7.54
CA ASP A 253 4.79 -12.00 6.08
C ASP A 253 4.48 -13.44 5.65
N GLU A 254 5.11 -14.44 6.29
CA GLU A 254 4.95 -15.86 6.01
C GLU A 254 3.53 -16.38 6.28
N ASP A 255 2.81 -15.81 7.25
CA ASP A 255 1.42 -16.18 7.58
C ASP A 255 0.44 -15.75 6.48
N MET A 256 0.84 -14.81 5.64
CA MET A 256 0.01 -14.29 4.54
C MET A 256 0.17 -15.08 3.25
N ALA A 257 1.14 -16.00 3.19
CA ALA A 257 1.39 -16.81 2.02
C ALA A 257 0.37 -17.95 1.91
N VAL A 258 -0.26 -18.06 0.73
CA VAL A 258 -1.04 -19.26 0.39
C VAL A 258 -0.13 -20.34 -0.18
N ILE A 259 -0.54 -21.62 -0.05
CA ILE A 259 0.23 -22.79 -0.50
C ILE A 259 0.24 -22.87 -2.04
#